data_428dbeaebb8f5f8a83d0ac51a10a6eb3
#
_entry.id   428dbeaebb8f5f8a83d0ac51a10a6eb3
#
_cell.length_a   1.000
_cell.length_b   1.000
_cell.length_c   1.000
_cell.angle_alpha   90.00
_cell.angle_beta   90.00
_cell.angle_gamma   90.00
#
_symmetry.space_group_name_H-M   'P 1'
#
loop_
_entity.id
_entity.type
_entity.pdbx_description
1 polymer ?
#
loop_
_entity_poly.entity_id
_entity_poly.type
_entity_poly.pdbx_seq_one_letter_code
_entity_poly.pdbx_strand_id
1 'polypeptide(L)'
;MTSLKVEFPGSLGHLLAARLDKPNTLPRAWAVFAHCFTCSKDSKAASYISRALVEAGFGVLRFDFTGLGGSGGDFAITHFSSNVGDLVAAADWLRSEHGSPALLIGHSLGGAAVLAAAHRIADACAVVTLGAPFEPAHVTRHFGEGLALIESNGEARVTLSGREFTLRREFLDDVASQPQ
;
A
#
# COMPACT_ATOMS: atom_id res chain seq x y z
N MET A 1 -1.44 15.78 -18.39
CA MET A 1 -1.33 15.07 -17.11
C MET A 1 -0.64 15.95 -16.09
N THR A 2 -1.23 16.11 -14.93
CA THR A 2 -0.68 16.83 -13.77
C THR A 2 -0.37 15.83 -12.66
N SER A 3 0.77 15.97 -12.00
CA SER A 3 1.18 15.14 -10.86
C SER A 3 1.49 16.04 -9.67
N LEU A 4 0.72 15.93 -8.61
CA LEU A 4 0.83 16.74 -7.40
C LEU A 4 1.41 15.90 -6.27
N LYS A 5 2.32 16.47 -5.48
CA LYS A 5 2.72 15.89 -4.21
C LYS A 5 1.68 16.26 -3.17
N VAL A 6 1.19 15.27 -2.45
CA VAL A 6 0.21 15.45 -1.36
C VAL A 6 0.58 14.59 -0.16
N GLU A 7 0.07 14.93 0.99
CA GLU A 7 0.28 14.19 2.23
C GLU A 7 -1.05 14.13 2.99
N PHE A 8 -1.27 13.04 3.71
CA PHE A 8 -2.46 12.85 4.55
C PHE A 8 -2.14 11.94 5.75
N PRO A 9 -2.90 12.02 6.84
CA PRO A 9 -2.71 11.15 7.99
C PRO A 9 -3.01 9.68 7.65
N GLY A 10 -2.09 8.78 7.97
CA GLY A 10 -2.27 7.32 7.89
C GLY A 10 -2.90 6.74 9.15
N SER A 11 -3.07 5.43 9.14
CA SER A 11 -3.74 4.66 10.20
C SER A 11 -3.03 4.73 11.57
N LEU A 12 -1.71 4.90 11.57
CA LEU A 12 -0.90 5.04 12.77
C LEU A 12 -0.61 6.49 13.15
N GLY A 13 -1.33 7.47 12.55
CA GLY A 13 -1.20 8.89 12.86
C GLY A 13 0.02 9.59 12.21
N HIS A 14 0.82 8.89 11.45
CA HIS A 14 1.92 9.47 10.68
C HIS A 14 1.44 10.00 9.33
N LEU A 15 2.11 11.03 8.81
CA LEU A 15 1.81 11.53 7.46
C LEU A 15 2.29 10.54 6.40
N LEU A 16 1.41 10.20 5.48
CA LEU A 16 1.70 9.38 4.32
C LEU A 16 1.97 10.28 3.12
N ALA A 17 3.13 10.08 2.50
CA ALA A 17 3.51 10.80 1.29
C ALA A 17 2.86 10.16 0.06
N ALA A 18 2.24 10.99 -0.78
CA ALA A 18 1.53 10.51 -1.95
C ALA A 18 1.78 11.37 -3.20
N ARG A 19 1.39 10.83 -4.35
CA ARG A 19 1.23 11.54 -5.61
C ARG A 19 -0.18 11.39 -6.11
N LEU A 20 -0.77 12.52 -6.44
CA LEU A 20 -2.05 12.59 -7.12
C LEU A 20 -1.80 12.89 -8.60
N ASP A 21 -1.95 11.87 -9.43
CA ASP A 21 -1.82 11.98 -10.88
C ASP A 21 -3.22 12.13 -11.50
N LYS A 22 -3.42 13.13 -12.34
CA LYS A 22 -4.72 13.36 -12.96
C LYS A 22 -4.62 13.91 -14.39
N PRO A 23 -5.63 13.67 -15.24
CA PRO A 23 -5.73 14.34 -16.53
C PRO A 23 -5.91 15.85 -16.34
N ASN A 24 -5.68 16.61 -17.40
CA ASN A 24 -5.93 18.06 -17.40
C ASN A 24 -7.43 18.41 -17.45
N THR A 25 -8.26 17.41 -17.75
CA THR A 25 -9.73 17.48 -17.71
C THR A 25 -10.24 16.93 -16.37
N LEU A 26 -11.55 17.03 -16.14
CA LEU A 26 -12.17 16.35 -14.98
C LEU A 26 -11.97 14.83 -15.11
N PRO A 27 -11.44 14.15 -14.08
CA PRO A 27 -11.33 12.71 -14.08
C PRO A 27 -12.70 12.03 -14.20
N ARG A 28 -12.79 10.99 -15.03
CA ARG A 28 -14.02 10.18 -15.16
C ARG A 28 -14.29 9.28 -13.94
N ALA A 29 -13.24 8.92 -13.22
CA ALA A 29 -13.27 8.17 -11.96
C ALA A 29 -11.90 8.28 -11.28
N TRP A 30 -11.85 7.89 -10.01
CA TRP A 30 -10.63 7.88 -9.20
C TRP A 30 -10.17 6.47 -8.87
N ALA A 31 -8.86 6.30 -8.77
CA ALA A 31 -8.22 5.05 -8.38
C ALA A 31 -7.24 5.29 -7.23
N VAL A 32 -7.08 4.28 -6.36
CA VAL A 32 -5.99 4.22 -5.37
C VAL A 32 -5.05 3.09 -5.76
N PHE A 33 -3.75 3.34 -5.73
CA PHE A 33 -2.70 2.36 -6.03
C PHE A 33 -1.86 2.06 -4.79
N ALA A 34 -1.85 0.78 -4.38
CA ALA A 34 -1.06 0.22 -3.29
C ALA A 34 0.16 -0.54 -3.84
N HIS A 35 1.36 -0.11 -3.48
CA HIS A 35 2.61 -0.72 -3.93
C HIS A 35 2.97 -2.01 -3.17
N CYS A 36 4.00 -2.74 -3.61
CA CYS A 36 4.49 -3.97 -2.99
C CYS A 36 5.19 -3.71 -1.64
N PHE A 37 5.43 -4.79 -0.87
CA PHE A 37 5.85 -4.78 0.54
C PHE A 37 7.00 -3.82 0.88
N THR A 38 8.02 -3.70 0.03
CA THR A 38 9.18 -2.83 0.29
C THR A 38 9.42 -1.83 -0.84
N CYS A 39 8.41 -1.58 -1.66
CA CYS A 39 8.50 -0.64 -2.77
C CYS A 39 8.21 0.82 -2.33
N SER A 40 7.87 1.64 -3.30
CA SER A 40 7.34 2.99 -3.08
C SER A 40 6.33 3.35 -4.16
N LYS A 41 5.59 4.43 -3.90
CA LYS A 41 4.67 5.04 -4.87
C LYS A 41 5.33 5.45 -6.19
N ASP A 42 6.66 5.63 -6.18
CA ASP A 42 7.46 6.04 -7.34
C ASP A 42 8.13 4.85 -8.06
N SER A 43 7.76 3.61 -7.70
CA SER A 43 8.21 2.42 -8.44
C SER A 43 7.81 2.49 -9.91
N LYS A 44 8.59 1.83 -10.79
CA LYS A 44 8.30 1.82 -12.24
C LYS A 44 6.89 1.32 -12.53
N ALA A 45 6.46 0.22 -11.87
CA ALA A 45 5.13 -0.34 -12.06
C ALA A 45 4.03 0.68 -11.68
N ALA A 46 4.12 1.30 -10.48
CA ALA A 46 3.17 2.31 -10.04
C ALA A 46 3.10 3.50 -11.00
N SER A 47 4.26 3.99 -11.46
CA SER A 47 4.35 5.14 -12.35
C SER A 47 3.80 4.87 -13.74
N TYR A 48 4.08 3.70 -14.33
CA TYR A 48 3.57 3.34 -15.67
C TYR A 48 2.07 3.06 -15.66
N ILE A 49 1.58 2.35 -14.63
CA ILE A 49 0.15 2.06 -14.49
C ILE A 49 -0.63 3.36 -14.25
N SER A 50 -0.14 4.22 -13.37
CA SER A 50 -0.76 5.52 -13.12
C SER A 50 -0.85 6.35 -14.40
N ARG A 51 0.23 6.41 -15.20
CA ARG A 51 0.23 7.15 -16.48
C ARG A 51 -0.83 6.60 -17.44
N ALA A 52 -0.87 5.29 -17.64
CA ALA A 52 -1.83 4.66 -18.53
C ALA A 52 -3.29 4.93 -18.11
N LEU A 53 -3.55 4.89 -16.79
CA LEU A 53 -4.86 5.22 -16.25
C LEU A 53 -5.22 6.70 -16.46
N VAL A 54 -4.26 7.61 -16.27
CA VAL A 54 -4.48 9.05 -16.51
C VAL A 54 -4.75 9.32 -17.99
N GLU A 55 -4.05 8.66 -18.91
CA GLU A 55 -4.32 8.71 -20.34
C GLU A 55 -5.73 8.19 -20.69
N ALA A 56 -6.23 7.20 -19.93
CA ALA A 56 -7.61 6.70 -20.03
C ALA A 56 -8.63 7.57 -19.29
N GLY A 57 -8.22 8.71 -18.72
CA GLY A 57 -9.12 9.69 -18.08
C GLY A 57 -9.37 9.45 -16.59
N PHE A 58 -8.62 8.57 -15.92
CA PHE A 58 -8.72 8.38 -14.47
C PHE A 58 -7.82 9.34 -13.70
N GLY A 59 -8.25 9.72 -12.48
CA GLY A 59 -7.33 10.25 -11.47
C GLY A 59 -6.77 9.10 -10.64
N VAL A 60 -5.50 9.17 -10.24
CA VAL A 60 -4.82 8.10 -9.50
C VAL A 60 -4.09 8.67 -8.29
N LEU A 61 -4.41 8.18 -7.10
CA LEU A 61 -3.65 8.41 -5.88
C LEU A 61 -2.68 7.22 -5.67
N ARG A 62 -1.38 7.50 -5.72
CA ARG A 62 -0.31 6.57 -5.35
C ARG A 62 0.29 7.07 -4.05
N PHE A 63 0.41 6.23 -3.04
CA PHE A 63 0.95 6.62 -1.73
C PHE A 63 2.00 5.63 -1.25
N ASP A 64 2.85 6.07 -0.34
CA ASP A 64 3.78 5.21 0.40
C ASP A 64 3.12 4.78 1.71
N PHE A 65 3.16 3.49 2.04
CA PHE A 65 2.74 2.99 3.35
C PHE A 65 3.60 3.56 4.48
N THR A 66 3.09 3.56 5.71
CA THR A 66 3.82 4.00 6.91
C THR A 66 5.22 3.38 6.95
N GLY A 67 6.23 4.21 7.23
CA GLY A 67 7.64 3.79 7.33
C GLY A 67 8.33 3.47 6.02
N LEU A 68 7.67 3.71 4.87
CA LEU A 68 8.24 3.47 3.54
C LEU A 68 8.30 4.75 2.70
N GLY A 69 9.22 4.78 1.75
CA GLY A 69 9.36 5.87 0.79
C GLY A 69 9.54 7.23 1.43
N GLY A 70 8.60 8.14 1.21
CA GLY A 70 8.55 9.47 1.80
C GLY A 70 7.60 9.59 2.99
N SER A 71 6.89 8.52 3.36
CA SER A 71 5.97 8.52 4.49
C SER A 71 6.70 8.50 5.82
N GLY A 72 6.08 9.13 6.82
CA GLY A 72 6.57 9.11 8.20
C GLY A 72 6.35 7.77 8.89
N GLY A 73 6.82 7.70 10.15
CA GLY A 73 6.72 6.50 10.99
C GLY A 73 7.90 5.56 10.84
N ASP A 74 7.89 4.50 11.65
CA ASP A 74 8.89 3.45 11.64
C ASP A 74 8.29 2.18 11.02
N PHE A 75 8.97 1.61 10.02
CA PHE A 75 8.54 0.37 9.39
C PHE A 75 8.44 -0.80 10.39
N ALA A 76 9.29 -0.81 11.43
CA ALA A 76 9.32 -1.86 12.43
C ALA A 76 8.02 -2.00 13.24
N ILE A 77 7.23 -0.93 13.35
CA ILE A 77 5.93 -0.97 14.06
C ILE A 77 4.75 -1.27 13.12
N THR A 78 5.01 -1.45 11.83
CA THR A 78 3.95 -1.73 10.85
C THR A 78 3.64 -3.21 10.76
N HIS A 79 2.43 -3.51 10.38
CA HIS A 79 1.94 -4.86 10.11
C HIS A 79 0.90 -4.82 8.98
N PHE A 80 0.43 -5.98 8.51
CA PHE A 80 -0.49 -6.03 7.37
C PHE A 80 -1.79 -5.27 7.64
N SER A 81 -2.36 -5.41 8.84
CA SER A 81 -3.59 -4.69 9.22
C SER A 81 -3.39 -3.16 9.23
N SER A 82 -2.20 -2.65 9.61
CA SER A 82 -1.90 -1.22 9.52
C SER A 82 -1.78 -0.76 8.07
N ASN A 83 -1.25 -1.59 7.17
CA ASN A 83 -1.21 -1.30 5.73
C ASN A 83 -2.63 -1.24 5.14
N VAL A 84 -3.52 -2.15 5.54
CA VAL A 84 -4.95 -2.08 5.19
C VAL A 84 -5.57 -0.78 5.71
N GLY A 85 -5.23 -0.38 6.94
CA GLY A 85 -5.65 0.89 7.53
C GLY A 85 -5.16 2.12 6.75
N ASP A 86 -3.89 2.13 6.34
CA ASP A 86 -3.30 3.20 5.51
C ASP A 86 -4.02 3.33 4.16
N LEU A 87 -4.37 2.18 3.55
CA LEU A 87 -5.13 2.16 2.30
C LEU A 87 -6.54 2.74 2.46
N VAL A 88 -7.22 2.43 3.58
CA VAL A 88 -8.52 3.03 3.89
C VAL A 88 -8.38 4.54 4.11
N ALA A 89 -7.36 4.98 4.84
CA ALA A 89 -7.07 6.41 5.04
C ALA A 89 -6.81 7.14 3.71
N ALA A 90 -6.08 6.49 2.78
CA ALA A 90 -5.86 7.02 1.43
C ALA A 90 -7.18 7.18 0.65
N ALA A 91 -8.07 6.20 0.75
CA ALA A 91 -9.39 6.23 0.11
C ALA A 91 -10.28 7.34 0.71
N ASP A 92 -10.27 7.48 2.03
CA ASP A 92 -11.04 8.51 2.75
C ASP A 92 -10.54 9.91 2.41
N TRP A 93 -9.22 10.12 2.39
CA TRP A 93 -8.63 11.39 1.97
C TRP A 93 -9.00 11.72 0.52
N LEU A 94 -8.89 10.76 -0.40
CA LEU A 94 -9.25 10.98 -1.80
C LEU A 94 -10.72 11.35 -1.95
N ARG A 95 -11.60 10.71 -1.18
CA ARG A 95 -13.04 10.99 -1.16
C ARG A 95 -13.33 12.42 -0.68
N SER A 96 -12.65 12.86 0.37
CA SER A 96 -12.89 14.18 0.96
C SER A 96 -12.40 15.33 0.07
N GLU A 97 -11.26 15.14 -0.61
CA GLU A 97 -10.59 16.22 -1.34
C GLU A 97 -10.93 16.26 -2.83
N HIS A 98 -11.28 15.11 -3.42
CA HIS A 98 -11.37 15.00 -4.88
C HIS A 98 -12.58 14.20 -5.37
N GLY A 99 -12.82 13.03 -4.80
CA GLY A 99 -13.91 12.14 -5.15
C GLY A 99 -13.64 10.70 -4.78
N SER A 100 -14.71 9.92 -4.67
CA SER A 100 -14.65 8.55 -4.19
C SER A 100 -13.83 7.64 -5.11
N PRO A 101 -12.96 6.77 -4.56
CA PRO A 101 -12.19 5.82 -5.35
C PRO A 101 -13.10 4.70 -5.87
N ALA A 102 -13.30 4.67 -7.18
CA ALA A 102 -14.04 3.60 -7.86
C ALA A 102 -13.17 2.36 -8.14
N LEU A 103 -11.84 2.52 -8.15
CA LEU A 103 -10.91 1.47 -8.51
C LEU A 103 -9.79 1.35 -7.46
N LEU A 104 -9.58 0.14 -6.93
CA LEU A 104 -8.45 -0.20 -6.08
C LEU A 104 -7.47 -1.06 -6.86
N ILE A 105 -6.20 -0.70 -6.85
CA ILE A 105 -5.15 -1.43 -7.57
C ILE A 105 -4.05 -1.77 -6.57
N GLY A 106 -3.63 -3.03 -6.53
CA GLY A 106 -2.57 -3.44 -5.63
C GLY A 106 -1.55 -4.37 -6.29
N HIS A 107 -0.27 -4.13 -6.00
CA HIS A 107 0.83 -4.94 -6.47
C HIS A 107 1.40 -5.80 -5.34
N SER A 108 1.55 -7.12 -5.56
CA SER A 108 2.12 -8.06 -4.59
C SER A 108 1.36 -7.98 -3.25
N LEU A 109 2.02 -7.72 -2.11
CA LEU A 109 1.36 -7.58 -0.81
C LEU A 109 0.34 -6.41 -0.80
N GLY A 110 0.58 -5.33 -1.56
CA GLY A 110 -0.41 -4.28 -1.80
C GLY A 110 -1.67 -4.82 -2.48
N GLY A 111 -1.54 -5.89 -3.30
CA GLY A 111 -2.67 -6.60 -3.89
C GLY A 111 -3.51 -7.34 -2.84
N ALA A 112 -2.88 -8.02 -1.89
CA ALA A 112 -3.58 -8.61 -0.76
C ALA A 112 -4.26 -7.52 0.11
N ALA A 113 -3.58 -6.37 0.31
CA ALA A 113 -4.13 -5.26 1.08
C ALA A 113 -5.39 -4.65 0.44
N VAL A 114 -5.43 -4.45 -0.90
CA VAL A 114 -6.64 -3.93 -1.57
C VAL A 114 -7.80 -4.91 -1.50
N LEU A 115 -7.55 -6.22 -1.58
CA LEU A 115 -8.58 -7.24 -1.39
C LEU A 115 -9.14 -7.18 0.05
N ALA A 116 -8.26 -7.13 1.05
CA ALA A 116 -8.66 -7.03 2.45
C ALA A 116 -9.39 -5.72 2.79
N ALA A 117 -9.04 -4.61 2.14
CA ALA A 117 -9.65 -3.30 2.36
C ALA A 117 -10.97 -3.09 1.60
N ALA A 118 -11.24 -3.85 0.54
CA ALA A 118 -12.34 -3.59 -0.40
C ALA A 118 -13.71 -3.48 0.29
N HIS A 119 -14.00 -4.34 1.27
CA HIS A 119 -15.26 -4.29 2.01
C HIS A 119 -15.41 -3.04 2.90
N ARG A 120 -14.31 -2.33 3.20
CA ARG A 120 -14.28 -1.09 4.00
C ARG A 120 -14.37 0.17 3.13
N ILE A 121 -14.21 0.03 1.81
CA ILE A 121 -14.23 1.13 0.83
C ILE A 121 -15.44 0.93 -0.08
N ALA A 122 -16.61 1.30 0.44
CA ALA A 122 -17.90 1.01 -0.18
C ALA A 122 -18.08 1.59 -1.60
N ASP A 123 -17.33 2.64 -1.94
CA ASP A 123 -17.37 3.28 -3.27
C ASP A 123 -16.58 2.51 -4.34
N ALA A 124 -15.74 1.55 -3.94
CA ALA A 124 -14.93 0.78 -4.86
C ALA A 124 -15.82 -0.17 -5.69
N CYS A 125 -15.85 0.06 -7.00
CA CYS A 125 -16.60 -0.77 -7.94
C CYS A 125 -15.77 -1.90 -8.52
N ALA A 126 -14.43 -1.80 -8.44
CA ALA A 126 -13.52 -2.81 -8.97
C ALA A 126 -12.21 -2.87 -8.18
N VAL A 127 -11.65 -4.08 -8.12
CA VAL A 127 -10.33 -4.35 -7.55
C VAL A 127 -9.46 -5.03 -8.61
N VAL A 128 -8.24 -4.55 -8.78
CA VAL A 128 -7.23 -5.14 -9.67
C VAL A 128 -6.01 -5.51 -8.85
N THR A 129 -5.57 -6.74 -8.97
CA THR A 129 -4.35 -7.22 -8.32
C THR A 129 -3.30 -7.63 -9.35
N LEU A 130 -2.04 -7.35 -9.04
CA LEU A 130 -0.87 -7.67 -9.86
C LEU A 130 0.07 -8.54 -9.03
N GLY A 131 0.10 -9.84 -9.29
CA GLY A 131 0.95 -10.78 -8.56
C GLY A 131 0.67 -10.81 -7.05
N ALA A 132 -0.59 -10.63 -6.64
CA ALA A 132 -0.97 -10.73 -5.24
C ALA A 132 -0.81 -12.16 -4.71
N PRO A 133 -0.25 -12.35 -3.51
CA PRO A 133 -0.28 -13.66 -2.87
C PRO A 133 -1.71 -14.03 -2.47
N PHE A 134 -2.01 -15.31 -2.50
CA PHE A 134 -3.29 -15.83 -2.00
C PHE A 134 -3.45 -15.56 -0.49
N GLU A 135 -2.36 -15.72 0.26
CA GLU A 135 -2.30 -15.45 1.70
C GLU A 135 -1.26 -14.35 1.98
N PRO A 136 -1.57 -13.32 2.79
CA PRO A 136 -0.59 -12.32 3.18
C PRO A 136 0.66 -12.92 3.85
N ALA A 137 0.51 -14.00 4.62
CA ALA A 137 1.59 -14.74 5.27
C ALA A 137 2.66 -15.27 4.29
N HIS A 138 2.33 -15.42 3.00
CA HIS A 138 3.30 -15.81 1.97
C HIS A 138 4.53 -14.90 1.92
N VAL A 139 4.41 -13.64 2.32
CA VAL A 139 5.52 -12.67 2.34
C VAL A 139 6.66 -13.12 3.26
N THR A 140 6.38 -13.91 4.31
CA THR A 140 7.39 -14.40 5.26
C THR A 140 8.45 -15.29 4.61
N ARG A 141 8.14 -15.93 3.47
CA ARG A 141 9.09 -16.73 2.67
C ARG A 141 10.30 -15.92 2.19
N HIS A 142 10.20 -14.59 2.14
CA HIS A 142 11.29 -13.71 1.77
C HIS A 142 12.21 -13.36 2.92
N PHE A 143 11.90 -13.76 4.16
CA PHE A 143 12.67 -13.37 5.35
C PHE A 143 13.90 -14.25 5.60
N GLY A 144 13.99 -15.41 4.92
CA GLY A 144 15.13 -16.31 5.07
C GLY A 144 15.39 -16.70 6.54
N GLU A 145 16.65 -16.63 6.95
CA GLU A 145 17.06 -16.92 8.35
C GLU A 145 16.47 -15.91 9.36
N GLY A 146 16.09 -14.72 8.90
CA GLY A 146 15.46 -13.69 9.75
C GLY A 146 14.14 -14.16 10.36
N LEU A 147 13.41 -15.09 9.71
CA LEU A 147 12.15 -15.61 10.24
C LEU A 147 12.36 -16.28 11.61
N ALA A 148 13.33 -17.22 11.71
CA ALA A 148 13.64 -17.89 12.95
C ALA A 148 14.17 -16.92 14.03
N LEU A 149 14.90 -15.87 13.63
CA LEU A 149 15.37 -14.83 14.55
C LEU A 149 14.22 -13.97 15.08
N ILE A 150 13.24 -13.62 14.25
CA ILE A 150 12.04 -12.90 14.70
C ILE A 150 11.26 -13.76 15.70
N GLU A 151 11.08 -15.05 15.39
CA GLU A 151 10.37 -15.99 16.26
C GLU A 151 11.07 -16.20 17.63
N SER A 152 12.41 -16.22 17.67
CA SER A 152 13.15 -16.43 18.90
C SER A 152 13.35 -15.16 19.72
N ASN A 153 13.68 -14.05 19.05
CA ASN A 153 14.13 -12.81 19.71
C ASN A 153 13.04 -11.71 19.75
N GLY A 154 11.89 -11.92 19.07
CA GLY A 154 10.83 -10.92 18.95
C GLY A 154 11.03 -9.96 17.80
N GLU A 155 12.25 -9.73 17.32
CA GLU A 155 12.56 -8.91 16.15
C GLU A 155 13.86 -9.36 15.48
N ALA A 156 14.01 -9.03 14.19
CA ALA A 156 15.26 -9.19 13.46
C ALA A 156 15.38 -8.18 12.32
N ARG A 157 16.63 -7.93 11.90
CA ARG A 157 16.91 -7.26 10.63
C ARG A 157 16.83 -8.28 9.50
N VAL A 158 16.09 -7.90 8.46
CA VAL A 158 15.87 -8.73 7.27
C VAL A 158 16.23 -7.92 6.03
N THR A 159 17.01 -8.50 5.14
CA THR A 159 17.33 -7.86 3.86
C THR A 159 16.25 -8.19 2.83
N LEU A 160 15.49 -7.20 2.40
CA LEU A 160 14.43 -7.32 1.41
C LEU A 160 14.73 -6.41 0.21
N SER A 161 14.83 -7.00 -0.98
CA SER A 161 15.15 -6.25 -2.20
C SER A 161 16.42 -5.37 -2.07
N GLY A 162 17.45 -5.87 -1.36
CA GLY A 162 18.73 -5.18 -1.17
C GLY A 162 18.72 -4.05 -0.12
N ARG A 163 17.66 -3.92 0.66
CA ARG A 163 17.55 -2.96 1.77
C ARG A 163 17.29 -3.69 3.08
N GLU A 164 17.83 -3.18 4.18
CA GLU A 164 17.59 -3.70 5.52
C GLU A 164 16.30 -3.11 6.12
N PHE A 165 15.50 -3.99 6.73
CA PHE A 165 14.29 -3.64 7.48
C PHE A 165 14.30 -4.38 8.81
N THR A 166 13.89 -3.71 9.87
CA THR A 166 13.56 -4.38 11.13
C THR A 166 12.12 -4.87 11.06
N LEU A 167 11.93 -6.17 11.29
CA LEU A 167 10.63 -6.80 11.39
C LEU A 167 10.45 -7.35 12.79
N ARG A 168 9.24 -7.24 13.32
CA ARG A 168 8.88 -7.70 14.65
C ARG A 168 7.92 -8.88 14.60
N ARG A 169 7.81 -9.59 15.70
CA ARG A 169 6.91 -10.76 15.86
C ARG A 169 5.45 -10.37 15.56
N GLU A 170 5.04 -9.16 15.95
CA GLU A 170 3.69 -8.64 15.72
C GLU A 170 3.31 -8.66 14.23
N PHE A 171 4.29 -8.44 13.34
CA PHE A 171 4.05 -8.58 11.89
C PHE A 171 3.73 -10.04 11.52
N LEU A 172 4.46 -11.01 12.07
CA LEU A 172 4.22 -12.45 11.81
C LEU A 172 2.84 -12.87 12.32
N ASP A 173 2.52 -12.49 13.56
CA ASP A 173 1.25 -12.80 14.20
C ASP A 173 0.07 -12.20 13.42
N ASP A 174 0.22 -10.95 12.98
CA ASP A 174 -0.81 -10.26 12.22
C ASP A 174 -1.04 -10.90 10.85
N VAL A 175 0.01 -11.19 10.06
CA VAL A 175 -0.19 -11.83 8.74
C VAL A 175 -0.73 -13.26 8.86
N ALA A 176 -0.40 -13.98 9.93
CA ALA A 176 -0.91 -15.32 10.18
C ALA A 176 -2.39 -15.32 10.60
N SER A 177 -2.87 -14.24 11.19
CA SER A 177 -4.26 -14.07 11.64
C SER A 177 -5.21 -13.63 10.53
N GLN A 178 -4.72 -13.27 9.34
CA GLN A 178 -5.56 -12.80 8.24
C GLN A 178 -6.43 -13.94 7.69
N PRO A 179 -7.70 -13.65 7.36
CA PRO A 179 -8.57 -14.64 6.71
C PRO A 179 -8.01 -15.06 5.35
N GLN A 180 -8.21 -16.34 5.01
CA GLN A 180 -7.87 -16.94 3.72
C GLN A 180 -9.00 -16.73 2.71
#